data_883d5a55d4bfc440ecb61789de316a77
#
_entry.id   883d5a55d4bfc440ecb61789de316a77
#
_cell.length_a   1.000
_cell.length_b   1.000
_cell.length_c   1.000
_cell.angle_alpha   90.00
_cell.angle_beta   90.00
_cell.angle_gamma   90.00
#
_symmetry.space_group_name_H-M   'P 1'
#
loop_
_entity.id
_entity.type
_entity.pdbx_description
1 polymer ?
#
loop_
_entity_poly.entity_id
_entity_poly.type
_entity_poly.pdbx_seq_one_letter_code
_entity_poly.pdbx_strand_id
1 'polypeptide(L)'
;MEDPPGDRYGWRPGRNHKGHSSARDRKANAMTDRLTVAVLGTGIMGAAMARNLARAGHTVRVWNRTRAKAEPLTSDGASVAGTPAEAAQDADVVLTVLHDGPAALDVMRRAAPVLRPGTAWVQSTTVGLDALPALADLAGEHRLAFYDAPVLGTRGPAEAGQLTVLAAGPADGRDKVTPVFEAVGARTVWTGEDGAAGTATRLKLVANSWVIAATAAAGETLALARALDVDPWRFFDLIEGGPLDMGYLRAKSGLIIEDRLSPAQFAVSTAAKDARLIVEAGERGGVRLDVAEAGAARLERAAALGHGDEDMAAAYFASFDEHRIADAADEQS
;
A
#
# COMPACT_ATOMS: atom_id res chain seq x y z
N MET A 1 30.40 35.62 -23.68
CA MET A 1 29.43 35.55 -22.57
C MET A 1 28.41 34.55 -23.06
N GLU A 2 28.62 33.27 -22.76
CA GLU A 2 27.80 32.15 -23.22
C GLU A 2 26.64 31.96 -22.25
N ASP A 3 25.42 31.79 -22.80
CA ASP A 3 24.20 31.48 -22.02
C ASP A 3 24.36 30.13 -21.31
N PRO A 4 23.84 29.98 -20.07
CA PRO A 4 23.86 28.70 -19.37
C PRO A 4 22.93 27.70 -20.07
N PRO A 5 23.23 26.38 -20.03
CA PRO A 5 22.43 25.36 -20.69
C PRO A 5 21.04 25.27 -20.05
N GLY A 6 20.01 25.39 -20.88
CA GLY A 6 18.60 25.34 -20.49
C GLY A 6 18.23 24.04 -19.78
N ASP A 7 17.33 24.20 -18.81
CA ASP A 7 16.69 23.18 -17.98
C ASP A 7 16.09 22.04 -18.84
N ARG A 8 16.81 20.92 -18.94
CA ARG A 8 16.43 19.76 -19.77
C ARG A 8 15.34 18.90 -19.15
N TYR A 9 14.95 19.17 -17.91
CA TYR A 9 14.01 18.32 -17.18
C TYR A 9 12.70 18.98 -16.79
N GLY A 10 12.49 20.29 -17.10
CA GLY A 10 11.19 20.96 -16.97
C GLY A 10 10.55 20.95 -15.59
N TRP A 11 11.32 20.63 -14.53
CA TRP A 11 10.78 20.56 -13.17
C TRP A 11 10.60 21.97 -12.60
N ARG A 12 9.37 22.38 -12.35
CA ARG A 12 9.04 23.63 -11.65
C ARG A 12 8.46 23.30 -10.27
N PRO A 13 9.03 23.83 -9.16
CA PRO A 13 8.41 23.66 -7.85
C PRO A 13 7.04 24.36 -7.80
N GLY A 14 5.99 23.60 -7.50
CA GLY A 14 4.65 24.11 -7.29
C GLY A 14 4.59 25.04 -6.08
N ARG A 15 3.91 26.19 -6.20
CA ARG A 15 3.69 27.12 -5.08
C ARG A 15 2.81 26.46 -4.02
N ASN A 16 3.33 26.35 -2.80
CA ASN A 16 2.58 25.94 -1.62
C ASN A 16 1.49 26.99 -1.31
N HIS A 17 0.23 26.67 -1.55
CA HIS A 17 -0.89 27.40 -0.95
C HIS A 17 -1.16 26.83 0.45
N LYS A 18 -0.71 27.56 1.47
CA LYS A 18 -1.07 27.32 2.86
C LYS A 18 -2.50 27.80 3.10
N GLY A 19 -3.46 26.87 3.14
CA GLY A 19 -4.78 27.08 3.72
C GLY A 19 -4.84 26.32 5.04
N HIS A 20 -4.51 26.96 6.17
CA HIS A 20 -4.68 26.39 7.50
C HIS A 20 -6.09 26.73 8.00
N SER A 21 -7.02 25.78 7.89
CA SER A 21 -8.24 25.74 8.70
C SER A 21 -7.99 24.77 9.85
N SER A 22 -8.16 25.24 11.11
CA SER A 22 -7.81 24.48 12.29
C SER A 22 -8.65 23.21 12.44
N ALA A 23 -7.99 22.10 12.74
CA ALA A 23 -8.58 20.78 12.92
C ALA A 23 -9.49 20.69 14.19
N ARG A 24 -9.52 21.71 15.02
CA ARG A 24 -10.32 21.74 16.26
C ARG A 24 -11.78 22.12 16.07
N ASP A 25 -12.11 22.93 15.07
CA ASP A 25 -13.50 23.41 14.88
C ASP A 25 -14.39 22.44 14.10
N ARG A 26 -13.80 21.42 13.46
CA ARG A 26 -14.53 20.39 12.69
C ARG A 26 -15.03 19.21 13.52
N LYS A 27 -14.51 19.03 14.75
CA LYS A 27 -14.93 17.92 15.65
C LYS A 27 -16.27 18.13 16.34
N ALA A 28 -16.87 19.31 16.28
CA ALA A 28 -18.07 19.65 17.04
C ALA A 28 -19.39 19.51 16.28
N ASN A 29 -19.38 19.21 14.95
CA ASN A 29 -20.64 19.22 14.17
C ASN A 29 -20.77 18.10 13.12
N ALA A 30 -20.07 16.99 13.27
CA ALA A 30 -20.28 15.81 12.42
C ALA A 30 -20.90 14.69 13.25
N MET A 31 -22.22 14.65 13.32
CA MET A 31 -22.90 13.36 13.21
C MET A 31 -22.52 12.86 11.82
N THR A 32 -21.44 12.11 11.74
CA THR A 32 -21.03 11.41 10.52
C THR A 32 -22.19 10.53 10.12
N ASP A 33 -22.84 10.81 8.99
CA ASP A 33 -23.88 9.95 8.46
C ASP A 33 -23.29 8.55 8.37
N ARG A 34 -23.91 7.62 9.07
CA ARG A 34 -23.47 6.24 9.15
C ARG A 34 -23.56 5.60 7.76
N LEU A 35 -22.40 5.40 7.12
CA LEU A 35 -22.31 4.78 5.81
C LEU A 35 -22.35 3.26 5.91
N THR A 36 -22.91 2.61 4.88
CA THR A 36 -22.73 1.18 4.62
C THR A 36 -21.50 1.01 3.71
N VAL A 37 -20.43 0.41 4.25
CA VAL A 37 -19.17 0.21 3.55
C VAL A 37 -18.94 -1.28 3.31
N ALA A 38 -18.81 -1.66 2.04
CA ALA A 38 -18.39 -3.00 1.64
C ALA A 38 -16.88 -3.04 1.49
N VAL A 39 -16.17 -3.88 2.27
CA VAL A 39 -14.74 -4.09 2.13
C VAL A 39 -14.48 -5.42 1.43
N LEU A 40 -13.99 -5.37 0.22
CA LEU A 40 -13.69 -6.52 -0.63
C LEU A 40 -12.20 -6.81 -0.59
N GLY A 41 -11.83 -7.86 0.16
CA GLY A 41 -10.46 -8.24 0.50
C GLY A 41 -10.12 -7.92 1.96
N THR A 42 -9.85 -8.98 2.75
CA THR A 42 -9.49 -8.89 4.17
C THR A 42 -8.11 -9.49 4.42
N GLY A 43 -7.15 -9.13 3.56
CA GLY A 43 -5.73 -9.34 3.81
C GLY A 43 -5.23 -8.41 4.92
N ILE A 44 -3.89 -8.29 5.08
CA ILE A 44 -3.25 -7.48 6.13
C ILE A 44 -3.86 -6.06 6.19
N MET A 45 -3.94 -5.38 5.05
CA MET A 45 -4.42 -4.00 4.98
C MET A 45 -5.95 -3.91 5.10
N GLY A 46 -6.67 -4.71 4.31
CA GLY A 46 -8.13 -4.65 4.27
C GLY A 46 -8.81 -5.02 5.59
N ALA A 47 -8.26 -5.99 6.34
CA ALA A 47 -8.77 -6.32 7.67
C ALA A 47 -8.58 -5.16 8.67
N ALA A 48 -7.43 -4.49 8.65
CA ALA A 48 -7.16 -3.33 9.48
C ALA A 48 -8.08 -2.16 9.13
N MET A 49 -8.27 -1.89 7.84
CA MET A 49 -9.17 -0.84 7.36
C MET A 49 -10.62 -1.13 7.76
N ALA A 50 -11.09 -2.39 7.62
CA ALA A 50 -12.45 -2.79 8.02
C ALA A 50 -12.68 -2.58 9.53
N ARG A 51 -11.71 -2.92 10.39
CA ARG A 51 -11.80 -2.65 11.84
C ARG A 51 -11.94 -1.18 12.14
N ASN A 52 -11.14 -0.35 11.50
CA ASN A 52 -11.17 1.09 11.73
C ASN A 52 -12.49 1.71 11.27
N LEU A 53 -13.02 1.27 10.14
CA LEU A 53 -14.35 1.68 9.66
C LEU A 53 -15.48 1.29 10.65
N ALA A 54 -15.42 0.07 11.20
CA ALA A 54 -16.38 -0.36 12.21
C ALA A 54 -16.25 0.47 13.50
N ARG A 55 -15.04 0.74 13.97
CA ARG A 55 -14.77 1.61 15.13
C ARG A 55 -15.23 3.05 14.91
N ALA A 56 -15.17 3.54 13.67
CA ALA A 56 -15.68 4.86 13.30
C ALA A 56 -17.23 4.91 13.25
N GLY A 57 -17.91 3.78 13.47
CA GLY A 57 -19.39 3.69 13.55
C GLY A 57 -20.08 3.37 12.23
N HIS A 58 -19.35 3.09 11.15
CA HIS A 58 -19.92 2.66 9.88
C HIS A 58 -20.49 1.25 9.96
N THR A 59 -21.49 0.94 9.11
CA THR A 59 -21.96 -0.44 8.88
C THR A 59 -21.01 -1.11 7.92
N VAL A 60 -20.19 -2.06 8.40
CA VAL A 60 -19.16 -2.71 7.59
C VAL A 60 -19.59 -4.12 7.21
N ARG A 61 -19.56 -4.40 5.91
CA ARG A 61 -19.69 -5.75 5.36
C ARG A 61 -18.39 -6.14 4.71
N VAL A 62 -17.92 -7.35 5.00
CA VAL A 62 -16.61 -7.79 4.49
C VAL A 62 -16.78 -9.05 3.67
N TRP A 63 -15.99 -9.15 2.63
CA TRP A 63 -15.85 -10.38 1.85
C TRP A 63 -14.37 -10.66 1.56
N ASN A 64 -14.02 -11.94 1.62
CA ASN A 64 -12.70 -12.41 1.18
C ASN A 64 -12.81 -13.77 0.51
N ARG A 65 -11.99 -14.04 -0.51
CA ARG A 65 -11.95 -15.34 -1.21
C ARG A 65 -11.77 -16.51 -0.23
N THR A 66 -10.90 -16.37 0.75
CA THR A 66 -10.76 -17.31 1.87
C THR A 66 -11.56 -16.77 3.04
N ARG A 67 -12.76 -17.28 3.25
CA ARG A 67 -13.73 -16.82 4.26
C ARG A 67 -13.11 -16.72 5.67
N ALA A 68 -12.29 -17.70 6.05
CA ALA A 68 -11.63 -17.74 7.35
C ALA A 68 -10.76 -16.49 7.66
N LYS A 69 -10.31 -15.75 6.64
CA LYS A 69 -9.61 -14.46 6.81
C LYS A 69 -10.56 -13.30 7.14
N ALA A 70 -11.84 -13.43 6.84
CA ALA A 70 -12.84 -12.41 7.14
C ALA A 70 -13.55 -12.66 8.49
N GLU A 71 -13.71 -13.91 8.90
CA GLU A 71 -14.45 -14.30 10.11
C GLU A 71 -14.01 -13.59 11.39
N PRO A 72 -12.72 -13.36 11.68
CA PRO A 72 -12.31 -12.63 12.88
C PRO A 72 -12.88 -11.21 12.99
N LEU A 73 -13.26 -10.58 11.86
CA LEU A 73 -13.80 -9.23 11.84
C LEU A 73 -15.26 -9.13 12.39
N THR A 74 -15.91 -10.27 12.62
CA THR A 74 -17.23 -10.29 13.29
C THR A 74 -17.15 -9.79 14.72
N SER A 75 -16.05 -10.07 15.42
CA SER A 75 -15.82 -9.56 16.78
C SER A 75 -15.60 -8.04 16.80
N ASP A 76 -15.20 -7.45 15.68
CA ASP A 76 -15.02 -6.01 15.51
C ASP A 76 -16.33 -5.31 15.01
N GLY A 77 -17.43 -6.06 14.87
CA GLY A 77 -18.74 -5.54 14.46
C GLY A 77 -19.01 -5.56 12.96
N ALA A 78 -18.14 -6.17 12.14
CA ALA A 78 -18.37 -6.35 10.72
C ALA A 78 -19.22 -7.59 10.42
N SER A 79 -20.02 -7.56 9.35
CA SER A 79 -20.77 -8.71 8.84
C SER A 79 -20.02 -9.39 7.72
N VAL A 80 -19.83 -10.71 7.79
CA VAL A 80 -19.12 -11.49 6.77
C VAL A 80 -20.09 -12.01 5.72
N ALA A 81 -19.93 -11.54 4.48
CA ALA A 81 -20.73 -11.97 3.34
C ALA A 81 -20.16 -13.23 2.67
N GLY A 82 -21.02 -14.02 2.04
CA GLY A 82 -20.66 -15.21 1.28
C GLY A 82 -20.10 -14.88 -0.12
N THR A 83 -20.53 -13.76 -0.70
CA THR A 83 -20.16 -13.32 -2.05
C THR A 83 -19.81 -11.82 -2.07
N PRO A 84 -19.04 -11.34 -3.08
CA PRO A 84 -18.81 -9.90 -3.27
C PRO A 84 -20.12 -9.12 -3.46
N ALA A 85 -21.11 -9.69 -4.15
CA ALA A 85 -22.41 -9.08 -4.38
C ALA A 85 -23.19 -8.90 -3.06
N GLU A 86 -23.23 -9.91 -2.19
CA GLU A 86 -23.86 -9.81 -0.86
C GLU A 86 -23.20 -8.72 0.01
N ALA A 87 -21.86 -8.61 -0.02
CA ALA A 87 -21.18 -7.54 0.70
C ALA A 87 -21.55 -6.16 0.15
N ALA A 88 -21.63 -6.04 -1.18
CA ALA A 88 -21.87 -4.81 -1.91
C ALA A 88 -23.35 -4.35 -1.92
N GLN A 89 -24.30 -5.25 -1.59
CA GLN A 89 -25.72 -4.93 -1.63
C GLN A 89 -26.05 -3.69 -0.80
N ASP A 90 -26.68 -2.68 -1.41
CA ASP A 90 -27.03 -1.39 -0.78
C ASP A 90 -25.85 -0.66 -0.10
N ALA A 91 -24.61 -0.91 -0.54
CA ALA A 91 -23.46 -0.17 -0.06
C ALA A 91 -23.47 1.29 -0.59
N ASP A 92 -23.05 2.22 0.26
CA ASP A 92 -22.76 3.60 -0.12
C ASP A 92 -21.36 3.72 -0.70
N VAL A 93 -20.42 2.91 -0.17
CA VAL A 93 -19.02 2.85 -0.59
C VAL A 93 -18.59 1.39 -0.70
N VAL A 94 -17.91 1.04 -1.79
CA VAL A 94 -17.20 -0.22 -1.96
C VAL A 94 -15.71 0.05 -1.94
N LEU A 95 -15.01 -0.54 -0.98
CA LEU A 95 -13.55 -0.46 -0.81
C LEU A 95 -12.91 -1.78 -1.28
N THR A 96 -12.12 -1.74 -2.35
CA THR A 96 -11.34 -2.89 -2.82
C THR A 96 -9.90 -2.85 -2.32
N VAL A 97 -9.47 -3.91 -1.61
CA VAL A 97 -8.11 -4.07 -1.07
C VAL A 97 -7.65 -5.51 -1.36
N LEU A 98 -7.29 -5.75 -2.60
CA LEU A 98 -7.02 -7.09 -3.14
C LEU A 98 -5.54 -7.26 -3.49
N HIS A 99 -5.21 -8.36 -4.16
CA HIS A 99 -3.81 -8.66 -4.48
C HIS A 99 -3.26 -7.82 -5.65
N ASP A 100 -4.05 -7.72 -6.73
CA ASP A 100 -3.65 -7.10 -8.00
C ASP A 100 -4.84 -6.56 -8.79
N GLY A 101 -4.58 -6.00 -9.96
CA GLY A 101 -5.60 -5.47 -10.86
C GLY A 101 -6.58 -6.52 -11.38
N PRO A 102 -6.13 -7.67 -11.88
CA PRO A 102 -7.00 -8.77 -12.29
C PRO A 102 -7.96 -9.22 -11.18
N ALA A 103 -7.47 -9.38 -9.96
CA ALA A 103 -8.30 -9.74 -8.81
C ALA A 103 -9.33 -8.63 -8.49
N ALA A 104 -8.93 -7.36 -8.56
CA ALA A 104 -9.84 -6.24 -8.35
C ALA A 104 -10.95 -6.21 -9.40
N LEU A 105 -10.60 -6.42 -10.66
CA LEU A 105 -11.54 -6.46 -11.78
C LEU A 105 -12.52 -7.64 -11.66
N ASP A 106 -12.03 -8.86 -11.38
CA ASP A 106 -12.88 -10.05 -11.20
C ASP A 106 -13.89 -9.87 -10.06
N VAL A 107 -13.41 -9.42 -8.90
CA VAL A 107 -14.25 -9.22 -7.73
C VAL A 107 -15.30 -8.14 -7.98
N MET A 108 -14.91 -7.03 -8.61
CA MET A 108 -15.86 -5.95 -8.90
C MET A 108 -16.86 -6.29 -10.01
N ARG A 109 -16.50 -7.11 -11.01
CA ARG A 109 -17.49 -7.65 -11.98
C ARG A 109 -18.60 -8.44 -11.30
N ARG A 110 -18.31 -9.08 -10.19
CA ARG A 110 -19.30 -9.81 -9.39
C ARG A 110 -20.08 -8.92 -8.43
N ALA A 111 -19.51 -7.82 -7.98
CA ALA A 111 -20.14 -6.87 -7.05
C ALA A 111 -20.96 -5.78 -7.77
N ALA A 112 -20.47 -5.25 -8.88
CA ALA A 112 -21.03 -4.09 -9.56
C ALA A 112 -22.50 -4.23 -10.00
N PRO A 113 -23.01 -5.40 -10.44
CA PRO A 113 -24.39 -5.53 -10.87
C PRO A 113 -25.47 -5.22 -9.81
N VAL A 114 -25.13 -5.29 -8.52
CA VAL A 114 -26.06 -4.99 -7.41
C VAL A 114 -25.89 -3.58 -6.85
N LEU A 115 -24.92 -2.81 -7.36
CA LEU A 115 -24.65 -1.45 -6.92
C LEU A 115 -25.58 -0.44 -7.60
N ARG A 116 -25.92 0.60 -6.86
CA ARG A 116 -26.72 1.72 -7.38
C ARG A 116 -25.80 2.68 -8.16
N PRO A 117 -26.28 3.30 -9.23
CA PRO A 117 -25.56 4.41 -9.86
C PRO A 117 -25.17 5.47 -8.82
N GLY A 118 -23.94 5.97 -8.92
CA GLY A 118 -23.38 6.93 -7.98
C GLY A 118 -22.83 6.33 -6.67
N THR A 119 -22.87 5.00 -6.50
CA THR A 119 -22.12 4.33 -5.42
C THR A 119 -20.62 4.62 -5.61
N ALA A 120 -19.93 4.98 -4.54
CA ALA A 120 -18.49 5.23 -4.60
C ALA A 120 -17.71 3.91 -4.62
N TRP A 121 -16.89 3.71 -5.65
CA TRP A 121 -15.92 2.63 -5.67
C TRP A 121 -14.53 3.20 -5.35
N VAL A 122 -14.03 2.90 -4.15
CA VAL A 122 -12.70 3.26 -3.67
C VAL A 122 -11.75 2.10 -3.96
N GLN A 123 -10.92 2.26 -4.98
CA GLN A 123 -9.96 1.29 -5.44
C GLN A 123 -8.62 1.51 -4.71
N SER A 124 -8.33 0.71 -3.65
CA SER A 124 -7.10 0.84 -2.84
C SER A 124 -6.07 -0.27 -3.08
N THR A 125 -6.34 -1.20 -4.00
CA THR A 125 -5.36 -2.21 -4.41
C THR A 125 -4.19 -1.55 -5.14
N THR A 126 -2.95 -1.90 -4.83
CA THR A 126 -1.81 -1.50 -5.65
C THR A 126 -1.86 -2.26 -6.97
N VAL A 127 -2.10 -1.53 -8.05
CA VAL A 127 -2.27 -2.07 -9.41
C VAL A 127 -1.23 -1.48 -10.37
N GLY A 128 -1.02 -2.15 -11.51
CA GLY A 128 -0.26 -1.60 -12.62
C GLY A 128 -1.06 -0.56 -13.40
N LEU A 129 -0.37 0.28 -14.14
CA LEU A 129 -1.00 1.32 -14.96
C LEU A 129 -1.88 0.76 -16.08
N ASP A 130 -1.62 -0.47 -16.52
CA ASP A 130 -2.41 -1.19 -17.52
C ASP A 130 -3.74 -1.74 -17.01
N ALA A 131 -3.87 -1.97 -15.71
CA ALA A 131 -5.12 -2.41 -15.13
C ALA A 131 -6.16 -1.28 -14.99
N LEU A 132 -5.71 -0.03 -14.87
CA LEU A 132 -6.57 1.12 -14.60
C LEU A 132 -7.68 1.33 -15.65
N PRO A 133 -7.43 1.27 -16.97
CA PRO A 133 -8.50 1.45 -17.96
C PRO A 133 -9.65 0.47 -17.76
N ALA A 134 -9.37 -0.81 -17.58
CA ALA A 134 -10.41 -1.82 -17.40
C ALA A 134 -11.21 -1.65 -16.09
N LEU A 135 -10.58 -1.13 -15.02
CA LEU A 135 -11.26 -0.81 -13.78
C LEU A 135 -12.16 0.42 -13.95
N ALA A 136 -11.66 1.45 -14.61
CA ALA A 136 -12.43 2.65 -14.91
C ALA A 136 -13.61 2.40 -15.85
N ASP A 137 -13.41 1.59 -16.89
CA ASP A 137 -14.46 1.19 -17.84
C ASP A 137 -15.58 0.44 -17.10
N LEU A 138 -15.25 -0.53 -16.25
CA LEU A 138 -16.24 -1.23 -15.43
C LEU A 138 -17.00 -0.27 -14.52
N ALA A 139 -16.32 0.70 -13.91
CA ALA A 139 -16.98 1.73 -13.11
C ALA A 139 -17.95 2.56 -13.95
N GLY A 140 -17.54 2.95 -15.17
CA GLY A 140 -18.37 3.68 -16.14
C GLY A 140 -19.60 2.88 -16.57
N GLU A 141 -19.46 1.59 -16.91
CA GLU A 141 -20.55 0.68 -17.29
C GLU A 141 -21.68 0.64 -16.23
N HIS A 142 -21.28 0.65 -14.97
CA HIS A 142 -22.20 0.61 -13.83
C HIS A 142 -22.50 2.00 -13.22
N ARG A 143 -22.01 3.07 -13.84
CA ARG A 143 -22.18 4.46 -13.37
C ARG A 143 -21.75 4.67 -11.91
N LEU A 144 -20.65 4.05 -11.52
CA LEU A 144 -20.05 4.21 -10.20
C LEU A 144 -19.16 5.45 -10.15
N ALA A 145 -19.06 6.09 -8.99
CA ALA A 145 -18.09 7.15 -8.74
C ALA A 145 -16.73 6.49 -8.44
N PHE A 146 -15.82 6.47 -9.42
CA PHE A 146 -14.55 5.76 -9.31
C PHE A 146 -13.47 6.63 -8.65
N TYR A 147 -12.88 6.12 -7.57
CA TYR A 147 -11.76 6.72 -6.84
C TYR A 147 -10.56 5.79 -6.92
N ASP A 148 -9.49 6.22 -7.59
CA ASP A 148 -8.15 5.63 -7.50
C ASP A 148 -7.56 6.07 -6.17
N ALA A 149 -7.48 5.16 -5.18
CA ALA A 149 -7.18 5.51 -3.80
C ALA A 149 -6.23 4.52 -3.10
N PRO A 150 -5.04 4.24 -3.67
CA PRO A 150 -4.03 3.44 -2.98
C PRO A 150 -3.55 4.14 -1.71
N VAL A 151 -3.01 3.35 -0.78
CA VAL A 151 -2.55 3.84 0.52
C VAL A 151 -1.04 3.68 0.69
N LEU A 152 -0.43 4.58 1.47
CA LEU A 152 0.94 4.48 1.91
C LEU A 152 0.97 4.25 3.42
N GLY A 153 1.71 3.23 3.81
CA GLY A 153 1.83 2.71 5.16
C GLY A 153 1.85 1.19 5.15
N THR A 154 2.30 0.60 6.25
CA THR A 154 2.36 -0.83 6.46
C THR A 154 1.29 -1.26 7.47
N ARG A 155 1.34 -2.51 7.93
CA ARG A 155 0.38 -3.08 8.88
C ARG A 155 0.16 -2.22 10.12
N GLY A 156 1.23 -1.79 10.81
CA GLY A 156 1.11 -0.98 12.02
C GLY A 156 0.32 0.32 11.82
N PRO A 157 0.72 1.19 10.89
CA PRO A 157 -0.08 2.36 10.51
C PRO A 157 -1.51 2.04 10.08
N ALA A 158 -1.75 0.91 9.37
CA ALA A 158 -3.09 0.50 8.98
C ALA A 158 -3.96 0.16 10.20
N GLU A 159 -3.44 -0.60 11.16
CA GLU A 159 -4.13 -0.97 12.40
C GLU A 159 -4.44 0.25 13.27
N ALA A 160 -3.55 1.25 13.24
CA ALA A 160 -3.70 2.50 13.98
C ALA A 160 -4.60 3.56 13.29
N GLY A 161 -5.12 3.32 12.08
CA GLY A 161 -5.84 4.33 11.31
C GLY A 161 -4.96 5.53 10.88
N GLN A 162 -3.68 5.27 10.63
CA GLN A 162 -2.66 6.29 10.37
C GLN A 162 -2.07 6.18 8.94
N LEU A 163 -2.80 5.60 8.01
CA LEU A 163 -2.36 5.54 6.62
C LEU A 163 -2.34 6.94 5.98
N THR A 164 -1.51 7.10 4.95
CA THR A 164 -1.70 8.19 4.00
C THR A 164 -2.50 7.66 2.83
N VAL A 165 -3.69 8.19 2.61
CA VAL A 165 -4.51 7.87 1.42
C VAL A 165 -4.07 8.77 0.28
N LEU A 166 -3.68 8.18 -0.85
CA LEU A 166 -3.43 8.91 -2.09
C LEU A 166 -4.71 8.80 -2.91
N ALA A 167 -5.35 9.92 -3.26
CA ALA A 167 -6.68 9.85 -3.86
C ALA A 167 -6.79 10.69 -5.14
N ALA A 168 -7.43 10.11 -6.15
CA ALA A 168 -7.92 10.83 -7.31
C ALA A 168 -9.35 10.37 -7.60
N GLY A 169 -10.25 11.31 -7.93
CA GLY A 169 -11.65 10.99 -8.21
C GLY A 169 -12.54 12.21 -8.15
N PRO A 170 -13.83 12.07 -8.54
CA PRO A 170 -14.73 13.18 -8.75
C PRO A 170 -14.89 14.05 -7.49
N ALA A 171 -14.81 15.37 -7.70
CA ALA A 171 -14.93 16.34 -6.61
C ALA A 171 -16.31 16.29 -5.92
N ASP A 172 -17.36 16.11 -6.70
CA ASP A 172 -18.76 16.14 -6.23
C ASP A 172 -19.12 14.96 -5.30
N GLY A 173 -18.30 13.90 -5.26
CA GLY A 173 -18.54 12.75 -4.39
C GLY A 173 -17.58 12.65 -3.20
N ARG A 174 -16.71 13.63 -2.99
CA ARG A 174 -15.68 13.58 -1.93
C ARG A 174 -16.28 13.49 -0.53
N ASP A 175 -17.40 14.11 -0.29
CA ASP A 175 -18.10 14.07 1.01
C ASP A 175 -18.49 12.65 1.42
N LYS A 176 -18.79 11.76 0.45
CA LYS A 176 -19.08 10.35 0.72
C LYS A 176 -17.84 9.53 1.09
N VAL A 177 -16.68 9.82 0.48
CA VAL A 177 -15.45 9.03 0.70
C VAL A 177 -14.57 9.59 1.80
N THR A 178 -14.70 10.88 2.14
CA THR A 178 -13.92 11.53 3.19
C THR A 178 -14.05 10.81 4.54
N PRO A 179 -15.25 10.44 5.04
CA PRO A 179 -15.35 9.71 6.31
C PRO A 179 -14.66 8.34 6.27
N VAL A 180 -14.66 7.68 5.12
CA VAL A 180 -13.94 6.42 4.91
C VAL A 180 -12.43 6.64 4.98
N PHE A 181 -11.92 7.69 4.31
CA PHE A 181 -10.50 8.02 4.33
C PHE A 181 -10.01 8.45 5.72
N GLU A 182 -10.81 9.23 6.45
CA GLU A 182 -10.50 9.67 7.82
C GLU A 182 -10.53 8.50 8.83
N ALA A 183 -11.35 7.48 8.60
CA ALA A 183 -11.37 6.29 9.45
C ALA A 183 -10.11 5.44 9.28
N VAL A 184 -9.53 5.36 8.08
CA VAL A 184 -8.40 4.47 7.77
C VAL A 184 -7.05 5.19 7.78
N GLY A 185 -7.02 6.52 7.68
CA GLY A 185 -5.80 7.30 7.48
C GLY A 185 -5.72 8.58 8.30
N ALA A 186 -4.48 9.01 8.57
CA ALA A 186 -4.19 10.28 9.22
C ALA A 186 -4.31 11.47 8.27
N ARG A 187 -4.19 11.23 6.97
CA ARG A 187 -4.30 12.28 5.95
C ARG A 187 -4.64 11.70 4.59
N THR A 188 -5.31 12.52 3.77
CA THR A 188 -5.56 12.27 2.35
C THR A 188 -4.77 13.26 1.49
N VAL A 189 -4.06 12.74 0.48
CA VAL A 189 -3.36 13.52 -0.54
C VAL A 189 -4.16 13.40 -1.83
N TRP A 190 -4.90 14.43 -2.18
CA TRP A 190 -5.64 14.49 -3.43
C TRP A 190 -4.67 14.80 -4.59
N THR A 191 -4.65 13.91 -5.59
CA THR A 191 -3.74 14.00 -6.75
C THR A 191 -4.46 14.41 -8.04
N GLY A 192 -5.80 14.40 -8.04
CA GLY A 192 -6.61 14.76 -9.19
C GLY A 192 -8.11 14.62 -8.93
N GLU A 193 -8.90 15.01 -9.93
CA GLU A 193 -10.36 14.95 -9.89
C GLU A 193 -10.93 13.83 -10.77
N ASP A 194 -10.07 13.06 -11.43
CA ASP A 194 -10.42 11.91 -12.25
C ASP A 194 -9.68 10.66 -11.78
N GLY A 195 -10.42 9.68 -11.27
CA GLY A 195 -9.87 8.39 -10.84
C GLY A 195 -9.30 7.57 -12.01
N ALA A 196 -9.90 7.69 -13.20
CA ALA A 196 -9.44 6.99 -14.40
C ALA A 196 -8.06 7.48 -14.89
N ALA A 197 -7.70 8.72 -14.56
CA ALA A 197 -6.38 9.27 -14.88
C ALA A 197 -5.23 8.56 -14.13
N GLY A 198 -5.51 7.84 -13.03
CA GLY A 198 -4.54 7.04 -12.29
C GLY A 198 -3.40 7.82 -11.65
N THR A 199 -3.63 9.09 -11.31
CA THR A 199 -2.59 9.96 -10.74
C THR A 199 -2.18 9.51 -9.34
N ALA A 200 -3.09 8.94 -8.56
CA ALA A 200 -2.80 8.39 -7.25
C ALA A 200 -1.99 7.09 -7.35
N THR A 201 -2.36 6.19 -8.25
CA THR A 201 -1.58 4.97 -8.55
C THR A 201 -0.16 5.32 -9.01
N ARG A 202 0.02 6.32 -9.89
CA ARG A 202 1.36 6.77 -10.31
C ARG A 202 2.19 7.23 -9.13
N LEU A 203 1.62 8.07 -8.25
CA LEU A 203 2.31 8.53 -7.04
C LEU A 203 2.62 7.37 -6.09
N LYS A 204 1.73 6.38 -5.99
CA LYS A 204 1.95 5.16 -5.20
C LYS A 204 3.14 4.36 -5.73
N LEU A 205 3.27 4.17 -7.04
CA LEU A 205 4.41 3.46 -7.64
C LEU A 205 5.73 4.20 -7.36
N VAL A 206 5.74 5.53 -7.49
CA VAL A 206 6.92 6.35 -7.13
C VAL A 206 7.27 6.20 -5.65
N ALA A 207 6.30 6.26 -4.74
CA ALA A 207 6.56 6.07 -3.31
C ALA A 207 7.06 4.66 -2.99
N ASN A 208 6.45 3.62 -3.61
CA ASN A 208 6.87 2.24 -3.40
C ASN A 208 8.25 1.94 -3.97
N SER A 209 8.67 2.61 -5.07
CA SER A 209 10.05 2.43 -5.59
C SER A 209 11.08 2.82 -4.53
N TRP A 210 10.86 3.93 -3.81
CA TRP A 210 11.72 4.33 -2.71
C TRP A 210 11.69 3.35 -1.53
N VAL A 211 10.48 2.89 -1.12
CA VAL A 211 10.29 1.92 -0.03
C VAL A 211 11.06 0.63 -0.30
N ILE A 212 10.94 0.09 -1.52
CA ILE A 212 11.60 -1.17 -1.93
C ILE A 212 13.11 -0.99 -2.01
N ALA A 213 13.59 0.09 -2.64
CA ALA A 213 15.01 0.39 -2.75
C ALA A 213 15.67 0.55 -1.36
N ALA A 214 15.03 1.30 -0.46
CA ALA A 214 15.53 1.52 0.90
C ALA A 214 15.59 0.21 1.71
N THR A 215 14.60 -0.67 1.56
CA THR A 215 14.60 -1.98 2.25
C THR A 215 15.66 -2.91 1.69
N ALA A 216 15.85 -2.95 0.37
CA ALA A 216 16.88 -3.75 -0.28
C ALA A 216 18.28 -3.29 0.16
N ALA A 217 18.52 -1.97 0.17
CA ALA A 217 19.78 -1.38 0.62
C ALA A 217 20.06 -1.69 2.11
N ALA A 218 19.04 -1.62 2.97
CA ALA A 218 19.15 -2.00 4.38
C ALA A 218 19.60 -3.46 4.53
N GLY A 219 18.95 -4.39 3.81
CA GLY A 219 19.29 -5.81 3.85
C GLY A 219 20.71 -6.08 3.37
N GLU A 220 21.16 -5.45 2.28
CA GLU A 220 22.54 -5.60 1.78
C GLU A 220 23.58 -5.01 2.74
N THR A 221 23.28 -3.85 3.34
CA THR A 221 24.17 -3.24 4.34
C THR A 221 24.39 -4.18 5.53
N LEU A 222 23.33 -4.80 6.05
CA LEU A 222 23.42 -5.76 7.15
C LEU A 222 24.14 -7.07 6.72
N ALA A 223 23.90 -7.54 5.51
CA ALA A 223 24.62 -8.69 4.97
C ALA A 223 26.11 -8.42 4.82
N LEU A 224 26.49 -7.22 4.37
CA LEU A 224 27.88 -6.79 4.31
C LEU A 224 28.50 -6.67 5.71
N ALA A 225 27.80 -6.08 6.67
CA ALA A 225 28.25 -6.00 8.06
C ALA A 225 28.56 -7.40 8.61
N ARG A 226 27.66 -8.37 8.41
CA ARG A 226 27.87 -9.77 8.80
C ARG A 226 29.09 -10.37 8.09
N ALA A 227 29.27 -10.14 6.80
CA ALA A 227 30.40 -10.69 6.03
C ALA A 227 31.75 -10.11 6.47
N LEU A 228 31.76 -8.91 7.04
CA LEU A 228 32.97 -8.22 7.54
C LEU A 228 33.14 -8.33 9.07
N ASP A 229 32.35 -9.14 9.75
CA ASP A 229 32.35 -9.29 11.22
C ASP A 229 32.17 -7.94 11.94
N VAL A 230 31.30 -7.10 11.41
CA VAL A 230 30.93 -5.80 12.01
C VAL A 230 29.59 -5.94 12.71
N ASP A 231 29.56 -5.60 13.99
CA ASP A 231 28.28 -5.49 14.73
C ASP A 231 27.36 -4.51 14.01
N PRO A 232 26.17 -4.94 13.56
CA PRO A 232 25.24 -4.09 12.81
C PRO A 232 24.78 -2.85 13.58
N TRP A 233 24.78 -2.89 14.93
CA TRP A 233 24.44 -1.73 15.75
C TRP A 233 25.48 -0.60 15.62
N ARG A 234 26.75 -0.93 15.35
CA ARG A 234 27.79 0.08 15.10
C ARG A 234 27.52 0.93 13.86
N PHE A 235 26.86 0.33 12.85
CA PHE A 235 26.42 1.12 11.69
C PHE A 235 25.35 2.14 12.12
N PHE A 236 24.39 1.77 12.96
CA PHE A 236 23.36 2.69 13.44
C PHE A 236 23.91 3.77 14.37
N ASP A 237 24.86 3.44 15.22
CA ASP A 237 25.58 4.43 16.05
C ASP A 237 26.27 5.46 15.16
N LEU A 238 26.92 5.02 14.06
CA LEU A 238 27.65 5.88 13.14
C LEU A 238 26.74 6.92 12.44
N ILE A 239 25.52 6.52 12.07
CA ILE A 239 24.59 7.41 11.33
C ILE A 239 23.64 8.16 12.24
N GLU A 240 23.62 7.92 13.54
CA GLU A 240 22.65 8.44 14.51
C GLU A 240 22.52 9.96 14.44
N GLY A 241 21.25 10.42 14.32
CA GLY A 241 20.91 11.84 14.23
C GLY A 241 21.40 12.54 12.97
N GLY A 242 22.07 11.83 12.06
CA GLY A 242 22.57 12.37 10.79
C GLY A 242 21.54 12.24 9.65
N PRO A 243 21.86 12.78 8.47
CA PRO A 243 20.95 12.75 7.31
C PRO A 243 20.68 11.35 6.75
N LEU A 244 21.49 10.36 7.09
CA LEU A 244 21.32 8.95 6.70
C LEU A 244 20.45 8.18 7.72
N ASP A 245 20.17 8.75 8.88
CA ASP A 245 19.37 8.13 9.94
C ASP A 245 17.89 8.22 9.63
N MET A 246 17.37 7.23 8.92
CA MET A 246 15.95 7.15 8.59
C MET A 246 15.22 6.17 9.53
N GLY A 247 14.14 6.63 10.17
CA GLY A 247 13.30 5.77 11.02
C GLY A 247 12.82 4.50 10.31
N TYR A 248 12.53 4.58 9.01
CA TYR A 248 12.15 3.41 8.22
C TYR A 248 13.29 2.40 8.07
N LEU A 249 14.53 2.88 7.84
CA LEU A 249 15.73 2.03 7.78
C LEU A 249 15.91 1.28 9.11
N ARG A 250 15.87 1.99 10.25
CA ARG A 250 15.97 1.39 11.58
C ARG A 250 14.91 0.34 11.83
N ALA A 251 13.64 0.64 11.46
CA ALA A 251 12.53 -0.29 11.65
C ALA A 251 12.72 -1.59 10.86
N LYS A 252 13.13 -1.51 9.59
CA LYS A 252 13.34 -2.70 8.74
C LYS A 252 14.58 -3.49 9.16
N SER A 253 15.68 -2.82 9.49
CA SER A 253 16.87 -3.46 9.99
C SER A 253 16.65 -4.14 11.34
N GLY A 254 15.88 -3.51 12.23
CA GLY A 254 15.50 -4.11 13.50
C GLY A 254 14.76 -5.44 13.35
N LEU A 255 13.88 -5.57 12.35
CA LEU A 255 13.21 -6.85 12.06
C LEU A 255 14.21 -7.96 11.69
N ILE A 256 15.28 -7.62 10.95
CA ILE A 256 16.33 -8.57 10.56
C ILE A 256 17.18 -8.95 11.77
N ILE A 257 17.69 -7.96 12.50
CA ILE A 257 18.63 -8.16 13.61
C ILE A 257 17.96 -8.94 14.77
N GLU A 258 16.67 -8.68 15.01
CA GLU A 258 15.92 -9.28 16.11
C GLU A 258 15.13 -10.55 15.68
N ASP A 259 15.34 -11.02 14.45
CA ASP A 259 14.64 -12.18 13.85
C ASP A 259 13.10 -12.11 14.01
N ARG A 260 12.53 -10.90 13.76
CA ARG A 260 11.09 -10.63 13.89
C ARG A 260 10.42 -10.34 12.54
N LEU A 261 10.63 -11.25 11.58
CA LEU A 261 10.12 -11.11 10.20
C LEU A 261 8.65 -11.55 10.07
N SER A 262 8.13 -12.25 11.06
CA SER A 262 6.72 -12.64 11.13
C SER A 262 6.08 -12.13 12.43
N PRO A 263 4.82 -11.68 12.37
CA PRO A 263 3.99 -11.54 11.17
C PRO A 263 4.40 -10.33 10.31
N ALA A 264 4.35 -10.48 9.00
CA ALA A 264 4.77 -9.47 8.04
C ALA A 264 4.03 -8.13 8.22
N GLN A 265 4.78 -7.03 8.12
CA GLN A 265 4.24 -5.68 7.94
C GLN A 265 3.89 -5.41 6.48
N PHE A 266 4.71 -5.96 5.56
CA PHE A 266 4.54 -5.94 4.12
C PHE A 266 5.25 -7.19 3.57
N ALA A 267 4.48 -8.18 3.12
CA ALA A 267 5.01 -9.49 2.73
C ALA A 267 5.93 -9.43 1.51
N VAL A 268 6.99 -10.26 1.50
CA VAL A 268 7.95 -10.41 0.38
C VAL A 268 7.22 -10.63 -0.95
N SER A 269 6.27 -11.56 -1.01
CA SER A 269 5.53 -11.87 -2.24
C SER A 269 4.74 -10.68 -2.78
N THR A 270 4.15 -9.87 -1.90
CA THR A 270 3.44 -8.65 -2.29
C THR A 270 4.40 -7.55 -2.73
N ALA A 271 5.53 -7.41 -2.05
CA ALA A 271 6.57 -6.44 -2.40
C ALA A 271 7.23 -6.80 -3.75
N ALA A 272 7.45 -8.09 -4.04
CA ALA A 272 7.95 -8.56 -5.34
C ALA A 272 7.01 -8.18 -6.48
N LYS A 273 5.69 -8.42 -6.30
CA LYS A 273 4.68 -7.97 -7.26
C LYS A 273 4.74 -6.45 -7.47
N ASP A 274 4.74 -5.67 -6.39
CA ASP A 274 4.78 -4.20 -6.49
C ASP A 274 6.07 -3.72 -7.18
N ALA A 275 7.21 -4.38 -6.94
CA ALA A 275 8.47 -4.08 -7.61
C ALA A 275 8.39 -4.29 -9.13
N ARG A 276 7.72 -5.35 -9.60
CA ARG A 276 7.49 -5.56 -11.03
C ARG A 276 6.61 -4.48 -11.65
N LEU A 277 5.54 -4.07 -10.96
CA LEU A 277 4.70 -2.96 -11.42
C LEU A 277 5.48 -1.64 -11.58
N ILE A 278 6.48 -1.42 -10.71
CA ILE A 278 7.37 -0.25 -10.79
C ILE A 278 8.28 -0.34 -12.01
N VAL A 279 8.90 -1.49 -12.26
CA VAL A 279 9.74 -1.73 -13.44
C VAL A 279 8.96 -1.51 -14.72
N GLU A 280 7.78 -2.13 -14.84
CA GLU A 280 6.87 -1.97 -15.97
C GLU A 280 6.45 -0.50 -16.20
N ALA A 281 6.19 0.22 -15.12
CA ALA A 281 5.86 1.64 -15.20
C ALA A 281 7.05 2.49 -15.70
N GLY A 282 8.28 2.14 -15.29
CA GLY A 282 9.51 2.76 -15.79
C GLY A 282 9.71 2.52 -17.28
N GLU A 283 9.57 1.27 -17.73
CA GLU A 283 9.69 0.88 -19.14
C GLU A 283 8.70 1.64 -20.02
N ARG A 284 7.44 1.72 -19.61
CA ARG A 284 6.41 2.50 -20.31
C ARG A 284 6.72 4.00 -20.37
N GLY A 285 7.37 4.53 -19.33
CA GLY A 285 7.81 5.93 -19.27
C GLY A 285 9.13 6.18 -20.00
N GLY A 286 9.74 5.16 -20.60
CA GLY A 286 11.06 5.25 -21.25
C GLY A 286 12.20 5.50 -20.26
N VAL A 287 12.03 5.10 -18.99
CA VAL A 287 13.03 5.29 -17.92
C VAL A 287 13.56 3.92 -17.49
N ARG A 288 14.87 3.77 -17.50
CA ARG A 288 15.54 2.59 -16.97
C ARG A 288 15.70 2.69 -15.45
N LEU A 289 15.23 1.69 -14.73
CA LEU A 289 15.19 1.65 -13.27
C LEU A 289 16.05 0.49 -12.73
N ASP A 290 17.38 0.58 -12.85
CA ASP A 290 18.33 -0.48 -12.47
C ASP A 290 18.15 -0.94 -11.00
N VAL A 291 17.94 0.01 -10.07
CA VAL A 291 17.74 -0.30 -8.65
C VAL A 291 16.40 -1.02 -8.40
N ALA A 292 15.34 -0.62 -9.10
CA ALA A 292 14.04 -1.28 -8.96
C ALA A 292 14.08 -2.71 -9.51
N GLU A 293 14.76 -2.93 -10.64
CA GLU A 293 14.92 -4.26 -11.25
C GLU A 293 15.75 -5.19 -10.33
N ALA A 294 16.87 -4.70 -9.80
CA ALA A 294 17.67 -5.44 -8.83
C ALA A 294 16.85 -5.75 -7.55
N GLY A 295 16.06 -4.79 -7.06
CA GLY A 295 15.17 -4.98 -5.92
C GLY A 295 14.08 -6.03 -6.16
N ALA A 296 13.46 -6.03 -7.35
CA ALA A 296 12.49 -7.04 -7.75
C ALA A 296 13.09 -8.45 -7.77
N ALA A 297 14.24 -8.61 -8.45
CA ALA A 297 14.96 -9.87 -8.52
C ALA A 297 15.38 -10.39 -7.13
N ARG A 298 15.77 -9.48 -6.23
CA ARG A 298 16.12 -9.80 -4.85
C ARG A 298 14.91 -10.33 -4.06
N LEU A 299 13.76 -9.67 -4.15
CA LEU A 299 12.52 -10.12 -3.51
C LEU A 299 12.04 -11.46 -4.05
N GLU A 300 12.15 -11.69 -5.35
CA GLU A 300 11.81 -12.97 -5.99
C GLU A 300 12.71 -14.10 -5.49
N ARG A 301 14.04 -13.87 -5.35
CA ARG A 301 14.95 -14.84 -4.75
C ARG A 301 14.56 -15.16 -3.31
N ALA A 302 14.26 -14.14 -2.49
CA ALA A 302 13.81 -14.35 -1.12
C ALA A 302 12.51 -15.19 -1.04
N ALA A 303 11.56 -14.93 -1.95
CA ALA A 303 10.33 -15.73 -2.05
C ALA A 303 10.63 -17.18 -2.44
N ALA A 304 11.56 -17.42 -3.37
CA ALA A 304 11.99 -18.76 -3.81
C ALA A 304 12.69 -19.52 -2.67
N LEU A 305 13.39 -18.82 -1.77
CA LEU A 305 14.01 -19.37 -0.56
C LEU A 305 13.01 -19.68 0.56
N GLY A 306 11.71 -19.46 0.37
CA GLY A 306 10.65 -19.76 1.33
C GLY A 306 10.17 -18.59 2.18
N HIS A 307 10.73 -17.39 2.01
CA HIS A 307 10.40 -16.20 2.80
C HIS A 307 9.19 -15.39 2.25
N GLY A 308 8.39 -15.98 1.35
CA GLY A 308 7.30 -15.27 0.63
C GLY A 308 6.26 -14.59 1.53
N ASP A 309 5.93 -15.21 2.67
CA ASP A 309 4.93 -14.71 3.61
C ASP A 309 5.53 -13.85 4.76
N GLU A 310 6.86 -13.77 4.84
CA GLU A 310 7.56 -12.93 5.80
C GLU A 310 7.63 -11.46 5.34
N ASP A 311 8.02 -10.58 6.25
CA ASP A 311 8.22 -9.17 5.93
C ASP A 311 9.27 -8.99 4.81
N MET A 312 9.06 -8.01 3.94
CA MET A 312 9.98 -7.72 2.83
C MET A 312 11.45 -7.50 3.27
N ALA A 313 11.69 -7.23 4.55
CA ALA A 313 13.03 -7.20 5.14
C ALA A 313 13.74 -8.56 5.02
N ALA A 314 13.00 -9.67 4.90
CA ALA A 314 13.55 -11.01 4.64
C ALA A 314 14.26 -11.11 3.27
N ALA A 315 14.15 -10.11 2.39
CA ALA A 315 15.04 -9.97 1.24
C ALA A 315 16.53 -9.93 1.63
N TYR A 316 16.85 -9.72 2.90
CA TYR A 316 18.18 -9.91 3.49
C TYR A 316 18.76 -11.30 3.16
N PHE A 317 17.97 -12.36 3.27
CA PHE A 317 18.43 -13.73 3.02
C PHE A 317 18.85 -13.98 1.58
N ALA A 318 18.32 -13.21 0.62
CA ALA A 318 18.77 -13.28 -0.77
C ALA A 318 20.23 -12.82 -1.01
N SER A 319 20.93 -12.34 0.03
CA SER A 319 22.36 -12.02 -0.01
C SER A 319 23.27 -13.23 0.19
N PHE A 320 22.72 -14.39 0.58
CA PHE A 320 23.51 -15.56 0.93
C PHE A 320 23.18 -16.71 -0.01
N ASP A 321 24.20 -17.49 -0.39
CA ASP A 321 24.03 -18.73 -1.14
C ASP A 321 23.43 -19.83 -0.21
N GLU A 322 22.56 -20.69 -0.76
CA GLU A 322 21.88 -21.77 -0.02
C GLU A 322 22.84 -22.65 0.80
N HIS A 323 24.04 -22.90 0.29
CA HIS A 323 25.05 -23.71 0.97
C HIS A 323 25.66 -23.04 2.21
N ARG A 324 25.67 -21.70 2.29
CA ARG A 324 26.20 -20.95 3.44
C ARG A 324 25.20 -20.78 4.58
N ILE A 325 23.92 -20.95 4.30
CA ILE A 325 22.86 -20.88 5.33
C ILE A 325 22.87 -22.16 6.17
N ALA A 326 23.10 -23.33 5.55
CA ALA A 326 23.18 -24.62 6.24
C ALA A 326 24.42 -24.70 7.18
N ASP A 327 25.58 -24.23 6.73
CA ASP A 327 26.82 -24.23 7.52
C ASP A 327 26.72 -23.38 8.79
N ALA A 328 26.00 -22.26 8.74
CA ALA A 328 25.83 -21.35 9.89
C ALA A 328 24.84 -21.90 10.95
N ALA A 329 23.96 -22.82 10.59
CA ALA A 329 23.06 -23.49 11.53
C ALA A 329 23.78 -24.61 12.32
N ASP A 330 24.74 -25.26 11.66
CA ASP A 330 25.53 -26.34 12.30
C ASP A 330 26.63 -25.78 13.24
N GLU A 331 27.14 -24.57 13.02
CA GLU A 331 28.13 -23.94 13.94
C GLU A 331 27.50 -23.39 15.24
N GLN A 332 26.18 -23.32 15.36
CA GLN A 332 25.46 -22.86 16.56
C GLN A 332 24.81 -24.00 17.36
N SER A 333 25.02 -25.27 16.95
CA SER A 333 24.57 -26.48 17.66
C SER A 333 25.70 -27.10 18.45
#